data_81eee93404e61bc1e60a2d7611648a44
#
_entry.id   81eee93404e61bc1e60a2d7611648a44
#
_cell.length_a   1.000
_cell.length_b   1.000
_cell.length_c   1.000
_cell.angle_alpha   90.00
_cell.angle_beta   90.00
_cell.angle_gamma   90.00
#
_symmetry.space_group_name_H-M   'P 1'
#
loop_
_entity.id
_entity.type
_entity.pdbx_description
1 polymer ?
#
loop_
_entity_poly.entity_id
_entity_poly.type
_entity_poly.pdbx_seq_one_letter_code
_entity_poly.pdbx_strand_id
1 'polypeptide(L)'
;NILDISKDYTIFANGIDVTSSTTATNISGEVKLIFNKEYRYDATGNTSSDNISIVQIGELSSGGEEYDYRYLGETWGSPRVFRMPNEGAGDNNVLDDEYVAILTGGFGNFSHSIGSNVYVIDWLTGKVKKEIKIEDKAYDDNSKNDIINSIPASPIVITADSSQANFSGALVYVNDLEGKITKINLTNMEQTPEYDLLTGKFTTNATPINLYDKYTLFDVMASTQINNIYSYHSLDAGIGVRSKSFWLFGGTGDIMNLNDLQVDHNKVKNVMYGIKDFSYPFFGSAKTNQSPDNFLRCKNTTKDQDGSNCPDIGDRGWYINIDDQKKVVNEPTLTGNVVYYPVFKPLRGSKSCGDGKAYICSVDADCGTNLSKKLGTNEGAESNEECYYVGSGVLSKIVGFGTKLYANISGESTNKDKDDIVVIDAIDNGLINYRTSWRENY
;
A
#
# COMPACT_ATOMS: atom_id res chain seq x y z
N ASN A 1 17.14 11.74 19.16
CA ASN A 1 18.43 11.75 19.87
C ASN A 1 19.15 10.48 19.52
N ILE A 2 20.35 10.61 18.91
CA ILE A 2 21.24 9.47 18.62
C ILE A 2 21.75 8.92 19.95
N LEU A 3 21.53 7.64 20.23
CA LEU A 3 22.04 6.97 21.41
C LEU A 3 23.59 6.94 21.38
N ASP A 4 24.23 7.31 22.49
CA ASP A 4 25.68 7.26 22.62
C ASP A 4 26.09 5.88 23.12
N ILE A 5 26.86 5.15 22.26
CA ILE A 5 27.23 3.75 22.48
C ILE A 5 27.88 3.52 23.86
N SER A 6 28.63 4.45 24.37
CA SER A 6 29.34 4.24 25.65
C SER A 6 28.54 4.65 26.89
N LYS A 7 27.48 5.45 26.72
CA LYS A 7 26.72 6.02 27.82
C LYS A 7 25.36 5.38 28.00
N ASP A 8 24.73 5.04 26.88
CA ASP A 8 23.33 4.66 26.88
C ASP A 8 23.11 3.14 26.84
N TYR A 9 24.06 2.38 26.36
CA TYR A 9 23.99 0.91 26.35
C TYR A 9 25.35 0.22 26.38
N THR A 10 25.34 -1.04 26.78
CA THR A 10 26.50 -1.95 26.81
C THR A 10 26.22 -3.12 25.86
N ILE A 11 27.19 -3.44 25.01
CA ILE A 11 27.11 -4.56 24.07
C ILE A 11 27.89 -5.74 24.64
N PHE A 12 27.23 -6.87 24.78
CA PHE A 12 27.87 -8.14 25.14
C PHE A 12 27.82 -9.08 23.93
N ALA A 13 28.99 -9.65 23.60
CA ALA A 13 29.11 -10.73 22.63
C ALA A 13 29.62 -11.99 23.34
N ASN A 14 28.83 -13.07 23.28
CA ASN A 14 29.14 -14.33 24.00
C ASN A 14 29.48 -14.12 25.51
N GLY A 15 28.75 -13.19 26.13
CA GLY A 15 28.93 -12.87 27.54
C GLY A 15 30.15 -11.95 27.87
N ILE A 16 30.89 -11.48 26.87
CA ILE A 16 32.03 -10.57 27.03
C ILE A 16 31.59 -9.15 26.63
N ASP A 17 31.88 -8.16 27.46
CA ASP A 17 31.65 -6.76 27.15
C ASP A 17 32.56 -6.30 26.00
N VAL A 18 31.94 -5.91 24.88
CA VAL A 18 32.63 -5.42 23.69
C VAL A 18 32.29 -3.97 23.36
N THR A 19 31.69 -3.25 24.30
CA THR A 19 31.22 -1.86 24.11
C THR A 19 32.34 -0.91 23.67
N SER A 20 33.57 -1.15 24.12
CA SER A 20 34.76 -0.33 23.78
C SER A 20 35.51 -0.81 22.55
N SER A 21 35.07 -1.90 21.91
CA SER A 21 35.72 -2.43 20.70
C SER A 21 35.40 -1.55 19.52
N THR A 22 36.39 -0.80 19.00
CA THR A 22 36.27 0.10 17.87
C THR A 22 36.29 -0.60 16.48
N THR A 23 36.50 -1.90 16.46
CA THR A 23 36.53 -2.70 15.23
C THR A 23 35.31 -3.59 15.17
N ALA A 24 34.40 -3.28 14.28
CA ALA A 24 33.33 -4.18 13.85
C ALA A 24 33.94 -5.40 13.12
N THR A 25 34.60 -6.26 13.86
CA THR A 25 34.95 -7.59 13.37
C THR A 25 33.77 -8.49 13.62
N ASN A 26 33.43 -9.30 12.62
CA ASN A 26 32.36 -10.29 12.62
C ASN A 26 32.17 -10.92 14.02
N ILE A 27 31.14 -10.46 14.72
CA ILE A 27 30.75 -11.03 15.99
C ILE A 27 29.85 -12.22 15.64
N SER A 28 30.37 -13.42 15.86
CA SER A 28 29.58 -14.65 15.75
C SER A 28 29.12 -15.08 17.14
N GLY A 29 27.82 -15.40 17.28
CA GLY A 29 27.25 -15.90 18.52
C GLY A 29 26.18 -14.98 19.14
N GLU A 30 25.86 -15.21 20.42
CA GLU A 30 24.85 -14.44 21.14
C GLU A 30 25.34 -13.00 21.40
N VAL A 31 24.57 -12.03 20.89
CA VAL A 31 24.78 -10.61 21.14
C VAL A 31 23.69 -10.08 22.06
N LYS A 32 24.04 -9.52 23.20
CA LYS A 32 23.14 -8.85 24.13
C LYS A 32 23.39 -7.36 24.14
N LEU A 33 22.33 -6.58 23.96
CA LEU A 33 22.32 -5.15 24.20
C LEU A 33 21.68 -4.90 25.57
N ILE A 34 22.42 -4.27 26.47
CA ILE A 34 21.92 -3.85 27.77
C ILE A 34 21.86 -2.33 27.76
N PHE A 35 20.65 -1.76 27.82
CA PHE A 35 20.50 -0.32 27.98
C PHE A 35 20.85 0.08 29.41
N ASN A 36 21.75 1.03 29.54
CA ASN A 36 22.23 1.49 30.83
C ASN A 36 21.23 2.39 31.56
N LYS A 37 20.22 2.92 30.80
CA LYS A 37 19.15 3.76 31.33
C LYS A 37 17.85 3.54 30.58
N GLU A 38 16.75 3.44 31.30
CA GLU A 38 15.40 3.56 30.73
C GLU A 38 15.04 5.06 30.66
N TYR A 39 14.68 5.53 29.45
CA TYR A 39 14.12 6.87 29.29
C TYR A 39 12.59 6.72 29.21
N ARG A 40 11.89 6.98 30.31
CA ARG A 40 10.45 7.19 30.31
C ARG A 40 10.16 8.69 30.31
N TYR A 41 9.40 9.13 29.34
CA TYR A 41 8.77 10.46 29.43
C TYR A 41 7.48 10.30 30.24
N ASP A 42 7.45 10.89 31.43
CA ASP A 42 6.17 11.10 32.10
C ASP A 42 5.42 12.29 31.48
N ALA A 43 4.15 12.44 31.84
CA ALA A 43 3.29 13.53 31.34
C ALA A 43 3.82 14.95 31.69
N THR A 44 4.88 15.07 32.49
CA THR A 44 5.52 16.34 32.90
C THR A 44 6.85 16.57 32.23
N GLY A 45 7.34 15.64 31.40
CA GLY A 45 8.61 15.74 30.69
C GLY A 45 9.85 15.41 31.51
N ASN A 46 9.69 14.85 32.72
CA ASN A 46 10.79 14.39 33.53
C ASN A 46 11.25 12.97 33.11
N THR A 47 12.55 12.75 33.09
CA THR A 47 13.16 11.45 32.79
C THR A 47 13.44 10.70 34.08
N SER A 48 12.84 9.52 34.27
CA SER A 48 13.26 8.57 35.31
C SER A 48 14.15 7.52 34.71
N SER A 49 15.23 7.14 35.41
CA SER A 49 16.17 6.13 34.96
C SER A 49 15.97 4.83 35.73
N ASP A 50 15.37 3.83 35.07
CA ASP A 50 15.35 2.45 35.56
C ASP A 50 16.20 1.57 34.62
N ASN A 51 16.90 0.59 35.16
CA ASN A 51 17.68 -0.34 34.35
C ASN A 51 16.75 -1.30 33.61
N ILE A 52 16.78 -1.24 32.29
CA ILE A 52 16.09 -2.24 31.43
C ILE A 52 17.16 -3.19 30.91
N SER A 53 16.97 -4.46 31.18
CA SER A 53 17.65 -5.52 30.45
C SER A 53 16.79 -5.85 29.22
N ILE A 54 17.25 -5.50 28.04
CA ILE A 54 16.57 -5.89 26.81
C ILE A 54 17.32 -7.03 26.14
N VAL A 55 16.60 -8.05 26.06
CA VAL A 55 16.33 -9.03 25.03
C VAL A 55 17.45 -9.31 24.04
N GLN A 56 17.74 -10.57 23.96
CA GLN A 56 18.48 -11.24 22.91
C GLN A 56 18.00 -10.77 21.53
N ILE A 57 18.84 -10.03 20.85
CA ILE A 57 18.67 -9.72 19.45
C ILE A 57 19.44 -10.81 18.68
N GLY A 58 18.78 -11.90 18.34
CA GLY A 58 19.22 -12.91 17.41
C GLY A 58 20.69 -13.41 17.47
N GLU A 59 20.91 -14.61 17.03
CA GLU A 59 22.24 -15.10 16.70
C GLU A 59 22.66 -14.54 15.33
N LEU A 60 23.75 -13.78 15.29
CA LEU A 60 24.42 -13.44 14.03
C LEU A 60 25.16 -14.69 13.54
N SER A 61 24.55 -15.46 12.69
CA SER A 61 25.24 -16.57 12.04
C SER A 61 26.02 -16.07 10.82
N SER A 62 27.20 -16.62 10.58
CA SER A 62 28.08 -16.29 9.46
C SER A 62 27.56 -16.72 8.08
N GLY A 63 26.29 -17.10 7.96
CA GLY A 63 25.68 -17.66 6.74
C GLY A 63 24.42 -16.97 6.22
N GLY A 64 24.00 -15.89 6.83
CA GLY A 64 22.77 -15.20 6.47
C GLY A 64 22.08 -14.69 7.72
N GLU A 65 21.76 -13.43 7.70
CA GLU A 65 21.19 -12.76 8.86
C GLU A 65 19.73 -13.16 8.99
N GLU A 66 19.43 -14.16 9.79
CA GLU A 66 18.05 -14.65 10.01
C GLU A 66 17.08 -13.58 10.51
N TYR A 67 17.60 -12.46 11.02
CA TYR A 67 16.82 -11.32 11.54
C TYR A 67 17.32 -9.99 10.96
N ASP A 68 17.66 -9.98 9.67
CA ASP A 68 18.14 -8.77 9.02
C ASP A 68 16.97 -7.86 8.61
N TYR A 69 16.71 -6.86 9.42
CA TYR A 69 15.72 -5.81 9.17
C TYR A 69 16.38 -4.44 8.93
N ARG A 70 17.66 -4.41 8.53
CA ARG A 70 18.43 -3.15 8.39
C ARG A 70 17.84 -2.15 7.40
N TYR A 71 17.09 -2.62 6.42
CA TYR A 71 16.44 -1.79 5.43
C TYR A 71 14.97 -1.47 5.74
N LEU A 72 14.52 -1.81 6.93
CA LEU A 72 13.20 -1.46 7.42
C LEU A 72 13.18 0.03 7.78
N GLY A 73 12.23 0.78 7.19
CA GLY A 73 11.95 2.17 7.51
C GLY A 73 10.85 2.32 8.57
N GLU A 74 10.17 3.46 8.57
CA GLU A 74 9.02 3.69 9.44
C GLU A 74 7.82 2.89 8.94
N THR A 75 7.41 1.88 9.68
CA THR A 75 6.35 0.96 9.29
C THR A 75 4.99 1.45 9.76
N TRP A 76 4.17 1.90 8.83
CA TRP A 76 2.76 2.27 9.07
C TRP A 76 1.80 1.17 8.63
N GLY A 77 2.30 0.26 7.81
CA GLY A 77 1.53 -0.85 7.25
C GLY A 77 1.26 -1.95 8.28
N SER A 78 0.09 -2.55 8.18
CA SER A 78 -0.23 -3.76 8.93
C SER A 78 0.30 -5.00 8.21
N PRO A 79 1.07 -5.88 8.88
CA PRO A 79 1.51 -7.12 8.28
C PRO A 79 0.30 -8.01 7.92
N ARG A 80 0.46 -8.86 6.92
CA ARG A 80 -0.54 -9.86 6.53
C ARG A 80 0.01 -11.24 6.76
N VAL A 81 -0.75 -12.06 7.47
CA VAL A 81 -0.39 -13.44 7.79
C VAL A 81 -1.19 -14.38 6.91
N PHE A 82 -0.51 -15.35 6.30
CA PHE A 82 -1.16 -16.38 5.50
C PHE A 82 -0.26 -17.63 5.41
N ARG A 83 -0.82 -18.70 4.87
CA ARG A 83 -0.11 -19.95 4.64
C ARG A 83 0.57 -19.91 3.26
N MET A 84 1.86 -20.14 3.21
CA MET A 84 2.70 -20.10 2.02
C MET A 84 3.31 -21.49 1.77
N PRO A 85 3.48 -21.91 0.49
CA PRO A 85 4.19 -23.14 0.19
C PRO A 85 5.64 -23.08 0.66
N ASN A 86 6.18 -24.21 1.08
CA ASN A 86 7.57 -24.30 1.51
C ASN A 86 8.54 -24.14 0.33
N GLU A 87 9.72 -23.60 0.57
CA GLU A 87 10.76 -23.45 -0.46
C GLU A 87 11.21 -24.81 -0.99
N GLY A 88 11.23 -24.93 -2.31
CA GLY A 88 11.64 -26.18 -3.02
C GLY A 88 10.49 -27.04 -3.45
N ALA A 89 9.30 -26.66 -3.13
CA ALA A 89 8.09 -27.37 -3.50
C ALA A 89 7.52 -26.88 -4.83
N GLY A 90 7.92 -27.49 -5.89
CA GLY A 90 7.00 -27.71 -7.00
C GLY A 90 5.99 -28.79 -6.62
N ASP A 91 5.77 -29.04 -5.34
CA ASP A 91 4.83 -30.05 -4.89
C ASP A 91 3.54 -29.41 -4.37
N ASN A 92 2.45 -30.07 -4.62
CA ASN A 92 1.13 -29.66 -4.13
C ASN A 92 0.88 -30.20 -2.71
N ASN A 93 1.93 -30.46 -1.93
CA ASN A 93 1.80 -30.97 -0.58
C ASN A 93 1.51 -29.83 0.40
N VAL A 94 0.24 -29.55 0.63
CA VAL A 94 -0.21 -28.52 1.58
C VAL A 94 0.10 -28.84 3.05
N LEU A 95 0.65 -30.02 3.35
CA LEU A 95 0.93 -30.41 4.73
C LEU A 95 2.25 -29.83 5.26
N ASP A 96 3.16 -29.43 4.38
CA ASP A 96 4.42 -28.78 4.73
C ASP A 96 4.42 -27.26 4.52
N ASP A 97 3.28 -26.68 4.09
CA ASP A 97 3.09 -25.25 4.01
C ASP A 97 3.34 -24.56 5.36
N GLU A 98 3.92 -23.39 5.33
CA GLU A 98 4.29 -22.63 6.50
C GLU A 98 3.45 -21.35 6.64
N TYR A 99 3.21 -20.91 7.87
CA TYR A 99 2.62 -19.61 8.10
C TYR A 99 3.70 -18.52 8.06
N VAL A 100 3.46 -17.53 7.24
CA VAL A 100 4.35 -16.37 7.08
C VAL A 100 3.60 -15.06 7.30
N ALA A 101 4.33 -14.05 7.74
CA ALA A 101 3.86 -12.67 7.74
C ALA A 101 4.57 -11.91 6.61
N ILE A 102 3.81 -11.14 5.85
CA ILE A 102 4.34 -10.19 4.88
C ILE A 102 4.35 -8.81 5.49
N LEU A 103 5.53 -8.21 5.54
CA LEU A 103 5.75 -6.86 6.03
C LEU A 103 6.36 -6.02 4.90
N THR A 104 5.78 -4.86 4.64
CA THR A 104 6.34 -3.85 3.72
C THR A 104 7.44 -3.05 4.41
N GLY A 105 8.40 -2.58 3.64
CA GLY A 105 9.61 -1.92 4.14
C GLY A 105 9.36 -0.62 4.90
N GLY A 106 8.20 0.00 4.76
CA GLY A 106 7.85 1.22 5.45
C GLY A 106 8.33 2.48 4.73
N PHE A 107 8.24 3.63 5.40
CA PHE A 107 8.69 4.90 4.87
C PHE A 107 10.20 5.05 5.06
N GLY A 108 10.92 5.22 3.96
CA GLY A 108 12.38 5.40 3.94
C GLY A 108 12.77 6.86 3.87
N ASN A 109 13.84 7.22 4.54
CA ASN A 109 14.37 8.58 4.52
C ASN A 109 15.36 8.77 3.37
N PHE A 110 14.87 9.09 2.17
CA PHE A 110 15.67 9.50 1.00
C PHE A 110 16.96 8.70 0.74
N SER A 111 17.08 7.51 1.32
CA SER A 111 18.14 6.54 1.09
C SER A 111 17.57 5.41 0.26
N HIS A 112 18.13 5.17 -0.90
CA HIS A 112 17.63 4.25 -1.93
C HIS A 112 17.38 2.80 -1.49
N SER A 113 17.74 2.42 -0.30
CA SER A 113 17.60 1.05 0.19
C SER A 113 16.65 0.91 1.37
N ILE A 114 16.37 1.98 2.12
CA ILE A 114 15.52 1.92 3.30
C ILE A 114 14.05 2.03 2.89
N GLY A 115 13.23 1.08 3.31
CA GLY A 115 11.80 1.09 3.05
C GLY A 115 11.38 0.45 1.73
N SER A 116 12.29 0.16 0.80
CA SER A 116 11.98 -0.34 -0.55
C SER A 116 11.92 -1.88 -0.65
N ASN A 117 11.83 -2.56 0.45
CA ASN A 117 11.84 -4.00 0.53
C ASN A 117 10.49 -4.54 1.00
N VAL A 118 10.21 -5.79 0.65
CA VAL A 118 9.13 -6.58 1.23
C VAL A 118 9.76 -7.78 1.94
N TYR A 119 9.40 -7.97 3.19
CA TYR A 119 9.91 -9.06 4.02
C TYR A 119 8.89 -10.18 4.10
N VAL A 120 9.33 -11.38 3.81
CA VAL A 120 8.62 -12.62 4.11
C VAL A 120 9.20 -13.18 5.40
N ILE A 121 8.40 -13.22 6.44
CA ILE A 121 8.83 -13.48 7.82
C ILE A 121 8.17 -14.76 8.30
N ASP A 122 8.92 -15.67 8.87
CA ASP A 122 8.36 -16.80 9.59
C ASP A 122 7.52 -16.30 10.77
N TRP A 123 6.23 -16.66 10.77
CA TRP A 123 5.27 -16.14 11.75
C TRP A 123 5.60 -16.52 13.20
N LEU A 124 6.20 -17.71 13.42
CA LEU A 124 6.46 -18.22 14.76
C LEU A 124 7.76 -17.68 15.35
N THR A 125 8.79 -17.53 14.51
CA THR A 125 10.14 -17.21 14.98
C THR A 125 10.53 -15.77 14.75
N GLY A 126 9.84 -15.06 13.83
CA GLY A 126 10.25 -13.72 13.39
C GLY A 126 11.46 -13.73 12.46
N LYS A 127 11.94 -14.88 12.01
CA LYS A 127 13.07 -14.97 11.07
C LYS A 127 12.67 -14.46 9.69
N VAL A 128 13.56 -13.72 9.05
CA VAL A 128 13.40 -13.30 7.67
C VAL A 128 13.67 -14.50 6.76
N LYS A 129 12.62 -15.03 6.13
CA LYS A 129 12.76 -16.10 5.13
C LYS A 129 13.24 -15.54 3.80
N LYS A 130 12.72 -14.38 3.43
CA LYS A 130 13.09 -13.70 2.17
C LYS A 130 12.94 -12.19 2.31
N GLU A 131 13.94 -11.48 1.84
CA GLU A 131 13.89 -10.06 1.54
C GLU A 131 13.72 -9.88 0.03
N ILE A 132 12.65 -9.20 -0.38
CA ILE A 132 12.32 -8.94 -1.78
C ILE A 132 12.52 -7.44 -2.02
N LYS A 133 13.57 -7.08 -2.75
CA LYS A 133 13.85 -5.69 -3.13
C LYS A 133 12.90 -5.23 -4.24
N ILE A 134 12.29 -4.07 -4.06
CA ILE A 134 11.34 -3.50 -5.03
C ILE A 134 12.02 -2.46 -5.93
N GLU A 135 13.25 -2.06 -5.63
CA GLU A 135 14.03 -1.12 -6.43
C GLU A 135 13.97 -1.43 -7.92
N ASP A 136 13.69 -0.41 -8.71
CA ASP A 136 13.89 -0.44 -10.14
C ASP A 136 15.19 0.32 -10.48
N LYS A 137 16.23 -0.42 -10.85
CA LYS A 137 17.52 0.17 -11.24
C LYS A 137 17.45 1.08 -12.46
N ALA A 138 16.40 0.99 -13.25
CA ALA A 138 16.23 1.84 -14.43
C ALA A 138 15.97 3.31 -14.09
N TYR A 139 15.49 3.58 -12.89
CA TYR A 139 15.23 4.93 -12.38
C TYR A 139 16.28 5.41 -11.38
N ASP A 140 17.28 4.61 -11.09
CA ASP A 140 18.36 4.89 -10.12
C ASP A 140 19.41 5.88 -10.69
N ASP A 141 18.96 6.79 -11.54
CA ASP A 141 19.77 7.91 -12.01
C ASP A 141 19.74 9.02 -10.94
N ASN A 142 20.73 9.00 -10.05
CA ASN A 142 20.95 9.98 -8.98
C ASN A 142 20.91 11.44 -9.43
N SER A 143 20.80 11.70 -10.74
CA SER A 143 20.69 13.03 -11.32
C SER A 143 19.28 13.62 -11.31
N LYS A 144 18.23 12.85 -10.95
CA LYS A 144 16.83 13.22 -11.23
C LYS A 144 15.94 13.46 -10.02
N ASN A 145 16.45 13.61 -8.80
CA ASN A 145 15.64 13.76 -7.60
C ASN A 145 14.52 12.71 -7.51
N ASP A 146 14.87 11.48 -7.74
CA ASP A 146 13.93 10.37 -7.81
C ASP A 146 13.24 10.15 -6.46
N ILE A 147 11.94 9.88 -6.48
CA ILE A 147 11.21 9.48 -5.28
C ILE A 147 11.63 8.03 -4.99
N ILE A 148 11.85 7.74 -3.73
CA ILE A 148 12.27 6.43 -3.28
C ILE A 148 11.14 5.42 -3.45
N ASN A 149 11.47 4.20 -3.87
CA ASN A 149 10.55 3.07 -3.92
C ASN A 149 10.20 2.54 -2.51
N SER A 150 10.08 3.41 -1.52
CA SER A 150 9.66 3.00 -0.18
C SER A 150 8.18 2.64 -0.15
N ILE A 151 7.81 1.68 0.70
CA ILE A 151 6.49 1.08 0.74
C ILE A 151 5.87 1.28 2.11
N PRO A 152 5.33 2.49 2.41
CA PRO A 152 4.71 2.78 3.71
C PRO A 152 3.39 2.04 3.91
N ALA A 153 2.73 1.68 2.83
CA ALA A 153 1.39 1.10 2.82
C ALA A 153 1.38 -0.40 3.18
N SER A 154 0.25 -0.87 3.69
CA SER A 154 0.02 -2.31 3.89
C SER A 154 -0.07 -3.04 2.55
N PRO A 155 0.47 -4.25 2.42
CA PRO A 155 0.33 -5.05 1.21
C PRO A 155 -1.11 -5.55 1.05
N ILE A 156 -1.55 -5.74 -0.19
CA ILE A 156 -2.71 -6.56 -0.51
C ILE A 156 -2.22 -7.98 -0.71
N VAL A 157 -2.81 -8.91 0.03
CA VAL A 157 -2.52 -10.35 -0.07
C VAL A 157 -3.80 -11.05 -0.49
N ILE A 158 -3.77 -11.70 -1.64
CA ILE A 158 -4.88 -12.46 -2.19
C ILE A 158 -4.51 -13.94 -2.13
N THR A 159 -5.07 -14.61 -1.14
CA THR A 159 -4.98 -16.07 -1.03
C THR A 159 -6.06 -16.68 -1.89
N ALA A 160 -5.72 -17.67 -2.69
CA ALA A 160 -6.72 -18.43 -3.40
C ALA A 160 -7.38 -19.44 -2.47
N ASP A 161 -8.69 -19.65 -2.64
CA ASP A 161 -9.37 -20.77 -2.02
C ASP A 161 -8.83 -22.08 -2.65
N SER A 162 -8.20 -22.89 -1.84
CA SER A 162 -7.62 -24.17 -2.27
C SER A 162 -8.63 -25.13 -2.91
N SER A 163 -9.93 -24.93 -2.69
CA SER A 163 -11.00 -25.69 -3.32
C SER A 163 -11.29 -25.26 -4.75
N GLN A 164 -10.95 -24.03 -5.12
CA GLN A 164 -11.26 -23.41 -6.42
C GLN A 164 -10.00 -23.15 -7.26
N ALA A 165 -8.85 -23.00 -6.65
CA ALA A 165 -7.59 -22.78 -7.32
C ALA A 165 -6.64 -23.98 -7.09
N ASN A 166 -5.97 -24.41 -8.13
CA ASN A 166 -4.99 -25.50 -8.05
C ASN A 166 -3.64 -25.01 -7.47
N PHE A 167 -3.66 -23.98 -6.61
CA PHE A 167 -2.44 -23.48 -5.97
C PHE A 167 -2.69 -23.14 -4.50
N SER A 168 -1.62 -23.18 -3.70
CA SER A 168 -1.56 -22.63 -2.35
C SER A 168 -0.72 -21.35 -2.33
N GLY A 169 -0.75 -20.63 -1.21
CA GLY A 169 -0.04 -19.36 -1.05
C GLY A 169 -0.85 -18.14 -1.48
N ALA A 170 -0.16 -17.11 -1.93
CA ALA A 170 -0.80 -15.83 -2.24
C ALA A 170 -0.16 -15.10 -3.42
N LEU A 171 -0.97 -14.25 -4.08
CA LEU A 171 -0.49 -13.14 -4.89
C LEU A 171 -0.45 -11.89 -4.02
N VAL A 172 0.68 -11.22 -3.98
CA VAL A 172 0.87 -10.02 -3.17
C VAL A 172 1.03 -8.81 -4.08
N TYR A 173 0.32 -7.72 -3.74
CA TYR A 173 0.44 -6.45 -4.43
C TYR A 173 0.89 -5.39 -3.44
N VAL A 174 1.93 -4.67 -3.82
CA VAL A 174 2.44 -3.53 -3.05
C VAL A 174 2.52 -2.31 -3.95
N ASN A 175 2.19 -1.16 -3.41
CA ASN A 175 2.44 0.11 -4.07
C ASN A 175 3.51 0.88 -3.30
N ASP A 176 4.48 1.39 -4.03
CA ASP A 176 5.51 2.25 -3.47
C ASP A 176 5.09 3.73 -3.49
N LEU A 177 5.98 4.56 -2.97
CA LEU A 177 5.72 5.99 -2.83
C LEU A 177 5.58 6.71 -4.19
N GLU A 178 6.18 6.18 -5.23
CA GLU A 178 6.03 6.66 -6.62
C GLU A 178 4.72 6.20 -7.27
N GLY A 179 3.94 5.35 -6.60
CA GLY A 179 2.72 4.77 -7.12
C GLY A 179 2.94 3.59 -8.06
N LYS A 180 4.13 3.02 -8.10
CA LYS A 180 4.35 1.75 -8.81
C LYS A 180 3.68 0.61 -8.04
N ILE A 181 2.94 -0.21 -8.77
CA ILE A 181 2.30 -1.40 -8.22
C ILE A 181 3.12 -2.61 -8.65
N THR A 182 3.75 -3.25 -7.68
CA THR A 182 4.51 -4.48 -7.88
C THR A 182 3.68 -5.67 -7.46
N LYS A 183 3.61 -6.67 -8.34
CA LYS A 183 3.00 -7.98 -8.07
C LYS A 183 4.09 -8.99 -7.75
N ILE A 184 3.90 -9.75 -6.68
CA ILE A 184 4.85 -10.74 -6.17
C ILE A 184 4.15 -12.09 -6.12
N ASN A 185 4.86 -13.13 -6.57
CA ASN A 185 4.40 -14.52 -6.52
C ASN A 185 4.84 -15.20 -5.23
N LEU A 186 3.88 -15.58 -4.40
CA LEU A 186 4.09 -16.40 -3.22
C LEU A 186 3.20 -17.66 -3.28
N THR A 187 3.04 -18.23 -4.48
CA THR A 187 2.23 -19.43 -4.73
C THR A 187 3.12 -20.61 -5.12
N ASN A 188 2.58 -21.82 -5.03
CA ASN A 188 3.21 -23.04 -5.50
C ASN A 188 3.04 -23.27 -7.02
N MET A 189 2.50 -22.33 -7.76
CA MET A 189 2.40 -22.47 -9.21
C MET A 189 3.78 -22.42 -9.86
N GLU A 190 4.03 -23.32 -10.78
CA GLU A 190 5.27 -23.36 -11.56
C GLU A 190 5.16 -22.64 -12.91
N GLN A 191 3.96 -22.37 -13.34
CA GLN A 191 3.69 -21.77 -14.65
C GLN A 191 2.51 -20.81 -14.58
N THR A 192 2.55 -19.78 -15.41
CA THR A 192 1.47 -18.82 -15.60
C THR A 192 1.04 -18.80 -17.06
N PRO A 193 -0.25 -18.96 -17.39
CA PRO A 193 -0.73 -18.81 -18.76
C PRO A 193 -0.71 -17.34 -19.18
N GLU A 194 -0.55 -17.10 -20.48
CA GLU A 194 -0.68 -15.76 -21.05
C GLU A 194 -2.15 -15.38 -21.23
N TYR A 195 -2.46 -14.11 -20.91
CA TYR A 195 -3.78 -13.56 -21.19
C TYR A 195 -3.78 -12.85 -22.54
N ASP A 196 -4.67 -13.26 -23.43
CA ASP A 196 -4.87 -12.62 -24.73
C ASP A 196 -5.87 -11.48 -24.64
N LEU A 197 -5.40 -10.25 -24.80
CA LEU A 197 -6.21 -9.03 -24.73
C LEU A 197 -7.25 -8.92 -25.86
N LEU A 198 -7.05 -9.60 -27.00
CA LEU A 198 -7.96 -9.54 -28.13
C LEU A 198 -9.17 -10.47 -27.91
N THR A 199 -8.89 -11.64 -27.36
CA THR A 199 -9.95 -12.66 -27.17
C THR A 199 -10.52 -12.63 -25.75
N GLY A 200 -9.85 -11.97 -24.79
CA GLY A 200 -10.24 -11.95 -23.38
C GLY A 200 -10.09 -13.30 -22.69
N LYS A 201 -9.20 -14.18 -23.16
CA LYS A 201 -9.03 -15.53 -22.65
C LYS A 201 -7.57 -15.85 -22.36
N PHE A 202 -7.36 -16.77 -21.45
CA PHE A 202 -6.04 -17.35 -21.24
C PHE A 202 -5.66 -18.29 -22.39
N THR A 203 -4.40 -18.19 -22.82
CA THR A 203 -3.84 -19.07 -23.87
C THR A 203 -3.33 -20.38 -23.25
N THR A 204 -3.06 -21.35 -24.09
CA THR A 204 -2.40 -22.60 -23.68
C THR A 204 -0.89 -22.43 -23.50
N ASN A 205 -0.31 -21.32 -23.96
CA ASN A 205 1.08 -20.99 -23.71
C ASN A 205 1.27 -20.63 -22.24
N ALA A 206 2.22 -21.26 -21.61
CA ALA A 206 2.53 -21.03 -20.20
C ALA A 206 4.01 -20.63 -20.06
N THR A 207 4.23 -19.61 -19.23
CA THR A 207 5.57 -19.15 -18.88
C THR A 207 5.97 -19.72 -17.52
N PRO A 208 7.16 -20.32 -17.36
CA PRO A 208 7.66 -20.74 -16.05
C PRO A 208 7.75 -19.55 -15.08
N ILE A 209 7.41 -19.81 -13.85
CA ILE A 209 7.51 -18.85 -12.74
C ILE A 209 8.10 -19.53 -11.51
N ASN A 210 8.71 -18.71 -10.64
CA ASN A 210 9.29 -19.20 -9.39
C ASN A 210 8.64 -18.50 -8.19
N LEU A 211 8.77 -19.13 -7.04
CA LEU A 211 8.47 -18.49 -5.77
C LEU A 211 9.35 -17.22 -5.63
N TYR A 212 8.76 -16.15 -5.14
CA TYR A 212 9.36 -14.80 -5.02
C TYR A 212 9.59 -14.03 -6.34
N ASP A 213 9.15 -14.56 -7.47
CA ASP A 213 9.15 -13.78 -8.71
C ASP A 213 8.28 -12.53 -8.53
N LYS A 214 8.73 -11.44 -9.14
CA LYS A 214 8.04 -10.15 -9.07
C LYS A 214 8.13 -9.41 -10.39
N TYR A 215 7.16 -8.53 -10.63
CA TYR A 215 7.23 -7.55 -11.71
C TYR A 215 6.37 -6.32 -11.40
N THR A 216 6.71 -5.19 -12.02
CA THR A 216 5.88 -3.99 -11.95
C THR A 216 4.67 -4.17 -12.85
N LEU A 217 3.50 -4.28 -12.22
CA LEU A 217 2.22 -4.44 -12.91
C LEU A 217 1.76 -3.13 -13.55
N PHE A 218 1.95 -2.03 -12.84
CA PHE A 218 1.49 -0.71 -13.24
C PHE A 218 2.39 0.38 -12.66
N ASP A 219 2.60 1.46 -13.43
CA ASP A 219 3.40 2.60 -13.00
C ASP A 219 2.62 3.90 -13.25
N VAL A 220 2.25 4.58 -12.18
CA VAL A 220 1.53 5.85 -12.22
C VAL A 220 2.35 6.95 -12.90
N MET A 221 3.69 6.87 -12.81
CA MET A 221 4.63 7.91 -13.22
C MET A 221 5.34 7.65 -14.55
N ALA A 222 5.15 6.50 -15.18
CA ALA A 222 5.95 6.02 -16.33
C ALA A 222 6.09 6.98 -17.53
N SER A 223 5.31 8.05 -17.59
CA SER A 223 5.36 9.00 -18.71
C SER A 223 5.93 10.39 -18.40
N THR A 224 6.15 10.71 -17.12
CA THR A 224 6.58 12.06 -16.73
C THR A 224 7.63 12.00 -15.62
N GLN A 225 8.79 12.52 -15.89
CA GLN A 225 9.90 12.67 -14.94
C GLN A 225 9.63 13.74 -13.87
N ILE A 226 8.39 13.87 -13.40
CA ILE A 226 7.99 14.90 -12.44
C ILE A 226 7.59 14.22 -11.14
N ASN A 227 8.48 14.27 -10.19
CA ASN A 227 8.48 13.58 -8.90
C ASN A 227 7.59 14.25 -7.85
N ASN A 228 6.31 14.52 -8.13
CA ASN A 228 5.44 15.20 -7.18
C ASN A 228 4.11 14.49 -6.97
N ILE A 229 3.98 13.24 -7.45
CA ILE A 229 2.82 12.40 -7.22
C ILE A 229 3.21 11.31 -6.24
N TYR A 230 2.70 11.39 -5.03
CA TYR A 230 3.00 10.43 -3.97
C TYR A 230 1.82 9.53 -3.68
N SER A 231 2.07 8.26 -3.40
CA SER A 231 1.09 7.26 -2.99
C SER A 231 1.48 6.64 -1.65
N TYR A 232 0.89 7.12 -0.57
CA TYR A 232 1.23 6.69 0.79
C TYR A 232 0.35 5.57 1.32
N HIS A 233 -0.80 5.36 0.70
CA HIS A 233 -1.85 4.51 1.25
C HIS A 233 -1.95 3.18 0.52
N SER A 234 -2.47 2.19 1.23
CA SER A 234 -2.77 0.89 0.67
C SER A 234 -3.79 1.00 -0.46
N LEU A 235 -3.66 0.11 -1.41
CA LEU A 235 -4.70 -0.10 -2.41
C LEU A 235 -5.92 -0.79 -1.76
N ASP A 236 -7.08 -0.71 -2.40
CA ASP A 236 -8.17 -1.67 -2.19
C ASP A 236 -8.33 -2.53 -3.44
N ALA A 237 -8.94 -3.70 -3.31
CA ALA A 237 -9.05 -4.65 -4.40
C ALA A 237 -10.38 -5.41 -4.40
N GLY A 238 -10.81 -5.81 -5.59
CA GLY A 238 -12.00 -6.63 -5.73
C GLY A 238 -12.27 -7.08 -7.14
N ILE A 239 -13.28 -7.91 -7.30
CA ILE A 239 -13.77 -8.36 -8.60
C ILE A 239 -14.86 -7.40 -9.07
N GLY A 240 -14.66 -6.81 -10.24
CA GLY A 240 -15.66 -5.97 -10.87
C GLY A 240 -16.93 -6.77 -11.24
N VAL A 241 -18.08 -6.22 -10.89
CA VAL A 241 -19.35 -6.95 -11.06
C VAL A 241 -19.68 -7.14 -12.54
N ARG A 242 -19.38 -6.12 -13.36
CA ARG A 242 -19.66 -6.14 -14.81
C ARG A 242 -18.51 -6.78 -15.60
N SER A 243 -17.30 -6.33 -15.36
CA SER A 243 -16.12 -6.76 -16.11
C SER A 243 -15.65 -8.17 -15.74
N LYS A 244 -16.01 -8.68 -14.56
CA LYS A 244 -15.52 -9.92 -13.97
C LYS A 244 -13.98 -9.95 -13.86
N SER A 245 -13.35 -8.80 -13.97
CA SER A 245 -11.90 -8.62 -13.84
C SER A 245 -11.54 -8.35 -12.39
N PHE A 246 -10.32 -8.69 -12.01
CA PHE A 246 -9.75 -8.27 -10.73
C PHE A 246 -9.21 -6.84 -10.86
N TRP A 247 -9.62 -6.00 -9.94
CA TRP A 247 -9.28 -4.59 -9.91
C TRP A 247 -8.48 -4.24 -8.66
N LEU A 248 -7.56 -3.30 -8.85
CA LEU A 248 -6.84 -2.61 -7.79
C LEU A 248 -7.20 -1.13 -7.87
N PHE A 249 -7.55 -0.54 -6.74
CA PHE A 249 -7.95 0.85 -6.63
C PHE A 249 -6.95 1.62 -5.78
N GLY A 250 -6.56 2.79 -6.24
CA GLY A 250 -5.60 3.63 -5.55
C GLY A 250 -5.82 5.12 -5.82
N GLY A 251 -5.06 5.93 -5.11
CA GLY A 251 -5.08 7.37 -5.28
C GLY A 251 -3.77 8.01 -4.87
N THR A 252 -3.54 9.22 -5.32
CA THR A 252 -2.31 9.96 -5.05
C THR A 252 -2.58 11.25 -4.27
N GLY A 253 -1.61 11.66 -3.48
CA GLY A 253 -1.62 12.89 -2.72
C GLY A 253 -0.48 12.92 -1.71
N ASP A 254 0.25 14.03 -1.66
CA ASP A 254 1.28 14.23 -0.64
C ASP A 254 0.64 14.58 0.70
N ILE A 255 0.59 13.58 1.59
CA ILE A 255 0.02 13.74 2.94
C ILE A 255 1.01 14.36 3.93
N MET A 256 2.32 14.30 3.63
CA MET A 256 3.34 14.93 4.48
C MET A 256 3.33 16.45 4.33
N ASN A 257 2.83 16.95 3.20
CA ASN A 257 2.71 18.36 2.89
C ASN A 257 1.27 18.72 2.51
N LEU A 258 0.31 18.51 3.41
CA LEU A 258 -1.12 18.74 3.15
C LEU A 258 -1.41 20.15 2.62
N ASN A 259 -0.71 21.16 3.13
CA ASN A 259 -0.89 22.57 2.77
C ASN A 259 0.03 23.02 1.63
N ASP A 260 0.90 22.15 1.13
CA ASP A 260 1.75 22.51 0.01
C ASP A 260 0.89 22.70 -1.24
N LEU A 261 0.78 23.95 -1.59
CA LEU A 261 0.20 24.42 -2.83
C LEU A 261 1.32 24.28 -3.86
N GLN A 262 1.44 23.12 -4.47
CA GLN A 262 2.46 22.87 -5.50
C GLN A 262 2.55 24.05 -6.48
N VAL A 263 3.73 24.61 -6.58
CA VAL A 263 4.00 25.88 -7.28
C VAL A 263 3.70 25.80 -8.77
N ASP A 264 3.56 24.62 -9.34
CA ASP A 264 3.33 24.41 -10.77
C ASP A 264 2.08 23.55 -11.03
N HIS A 265 0.91 24.14 -10.78
CA HIS A 265 -0.41 23.52 -10.94
C HIS A 265 -0.73 22.96 -12.32
N ASN A 266 0.08 23.29 -13.32
CA ASN A 266 -0.19 22.92 -14.71
C ASN A 266 0.47 21.58 -15.12
N LYS A 267 1.36 21.02 -14.32
CA LYS A 267 2.19 19.88 -14.76
C LYS A 267 1.83 18.56 -14.11
N VAL A 268 1.39 18.55 -12.85
CA VAL A 268 1.12 17.30 -12.14
C VAL A 268 -0.22 17.40 -11.41
N LYS A 269 -1.13 16.48 -11.71
CA LYS A 269 -2.43 16.36 -11.03
C LYS A 269 -2.45 15.05 -10.25
N ASN A 270 -2.89 15.13 -9.00
CA ASN A 270 -3.24 13.93 -8.27
C ASN A 270 -4.35 13.17 -9.00
N VAL A 271 -4.37 11.88 -8.81
CA VAL A 271 -5.31 11.00 -9.50
C VAL A 271 -5.98 10.03 -8.53
N MET A 272 -7.23 9.68 -8.84
CA MET A 272 -7.90 8.47 -8.38
C MET A 272 -7.92 7.49 -9.56
N TYR A 273 -7.68 6.21 -9.30
CA TYR A 273 -7.62 5.23 -10.37
C TYR A 273 -8.12 3.86 -9.97
N GLY A 274 -8.55 3.10 -10.96
CA GLY A 274 -8.79 1.67 -10.88
C GLY A 274 -8.11 0.97 -12.04
N ILE A 275 -7.31 -0.05 -11.75
CA ILE A 275 -6.57 -0.82 -12.76
C ILE A 275 -6.91 -2.30 -12.69
N LYS A 276 -6.94 -2.97 -13.85
CA LYS A 276 -7.18 -4.40 -13.96
C LYS A 276 -5.87 -5.18 -13.88
N ASP A 277 -5.86 -6.27 -13.14
CA ASP A 277 -4.87 -7.32 -13.33
C ASP A 277 -5.43 -8.36 -14.29
N PHE A 278 -5.00 -8.31 -15.54
CA PHE A 278 -5.45 -9.23 -16.57
C PHE A 278 -5.03 -10.68 -16.32
N SER A 279 -3.94 -10.86 -15.59
CA SER A 279 -3.41 -12.20 -15.33
C SER A 279 -4.11 -12.91 -14.17
N TYR A 280 -4.83 -12.18 -13.32
CA TYR A 280 -5.52 -12.79 -12.18
C TYR A 280 -6.51 -13.89 -12.65
N PRO A 281 -6.55 -15.07 -12.02
CA PRO A 281 -5.94 -15.49 -10.74
C PRO A 281 -4.49 -15.96 -10.83
N PHE A 282 -3.85 -15.86 -11.97
CA PHE A 282 -2.47 -16.28 -12.16
C PHE A 282 -1.49 -15.13 -11.90
N PHE A 283 -0.23 -15.47 -11.68
CA PHE A 283 0.81 -14.46 -11.47
C PHE A 283 0.98 -13.57 -12.70
N GLY A 284 1.02 -14.14 -13.88
CA GLY A 284 1.38 -13.44 -15.10
C GLY A 284 2.90 -13.31 -15.25
N SER A 285 3.34 -12.66 -16.30
CA SER A 285 4.75 -12.31 -16.47
C SER A 285 4.86 -10.91 -17.08
N ALA A 286 5.84 -10.14 -16.59
CA ALA A 286 6.31 -9.00 -17.39
C ALA A 286 6.91 -9.58 -18.67
N LYS A 287 6.41 -9.16 -19.83
CA LYS A 287 7.09 -9.48 -21.09
C LYS A 287 8.47 -8.85 -21.03
N THR A 288 9.52 -9.65 -21.19
CA THR A 288 10.90 -9.16 -21.25
C THR A 288 10.98 -8.00 -22.26
N ASN A 289 11.51 -6.84 -21.82
CA ASN A 289 11.66 -5.60 -22.60
C ASN A 289 10.38 -4.76 -22.85
N GLN A 290 9.30 -4.96 -22.11
CA GLN A 290 8.17 -4.02 -22.14
C GLN A 290 8.17 -3.15 -20.89
N SER A 291 7.96 -1.84 -21.10
CA SER A 291 7.68 -0.93 -19.99
C SER A 291 6.39 -1.35 -19.25
N PRO A 292 6.29 -1.11 -17.94
CA PRO A 292 5.06 -1.34 -17.20
C PRO A 292 3.88 -0.63 -17.84
N ASP A 293 2.69 -1.16 -17.66
CA ASP A 293 1.47 -0.45 -18.04
C ASP A 293 1.34 0.85 -17.26
N ASN A 294 0.74 1.85 -17.88
CA ASN A 294 0.53 3.18 -17.31
C ASN A 294 -0.82 3.76 -17.76
N PHE A 295 -1.09 5.00 -17.38
CA PHE A 295 -2.35 5.67 -17.71
C PHE A 295 -2.62 5.87 -19.21
N LEU A 296 -1.63 5.75 -20.10
CA LEU A 296 -1.86 5.78 -21.55
C LEU A 296 -2.78 4.64 -22.03
N ARG A 297 -2.84 3.55 -21.26
CA ARG A 297 -3.71 2.41 -21.51
C ARG A 297 -5.01 2.43 -20.70
N CYS A 298 -5.29 3.53 -20.01
CA CYS A 298 -6.49 3.70 -19.20
C CYS A 298 -7.43 4.72 -19.84
N LYS A 299 -8.71 4.56 -19.60
CA LYS A 299 -9.71 5.59 -19.96
C LYS A 299 -9.67 6.74 -18.98
N ASN A 300 -9.65 7.96 -19.50
CA ASN A 300 -9.83 9.16 -18.69
C ASN A 300 -11.31 9.40 -18.44
N THR A 301 -11.74 9.22 -17.19
CA THR A 301 -13.12 9.37 -16.77
C THR A 301 -13.36 10.60 -15.90
N THR A 302 -12.44 11.57 -15.93
CA THR A 302 -12.47 12.78 -15.07
C THR A 302 -13.81 13.53 -15.13
N LYS A 303 -14.47 13.54 -16.27
CA LYS A 303 -15.77 14.22 -16.46
C LYS A 303 -16.91 13.26 -16.81
N ASP A 304 -16.66 11.96 -16.71
CA ASP A 304 -17.67 10.97 -17.05
C ASP A 304 -18.71 10.86 -15.93
N GLN A 305 -19.96 11.10 -16.28
CA GLN A 305 -21.13 11.02 -15.37
C GLN A 305 -22.19 10.03 -15.83
N ASP A 306 -22.06 9.51 -17.03
CA ASP A 306 -23.04 8.62 -17.65
C ASP A 306 -22.48 7.23 -18.04
N GLY A 307 -21.19 7.01 -17.84
CA GLY A 307 -20.52 5.76 -18.18
C GLY A 307 -20.11 5.65 -19.66
N SER A 308 -20.10 6.75 -20.38
CA SER A 308 -19.73 6.77 -21.81
C SER A 308 -18.26 6.44 -22.07
N ASN A 309 -17.40 6.65 -21.05
CA ASN A 309 -15.96 6.36 -21.10
C ASN A 309 -15.55 5.10 -20.32
N CYS A 310 -16.45 4.16 -20.14
CA CYS A 310 -16.17 2.90 -19.48
C CYS A 310 -15.03 2.14 -20.17
N PRO A 311 -14.06 1.57 -19.43
CA PRO A 311 -12.97 0.82 -20.02
C PRO A 311 -13.44 -0.44 -20.76
N ASP A 312 -12.93 -0.62 -21.97
CA ASP A 312 -13.12 -1.83 -22.77
C ASP A 312 -12.29 -3.00 -22.23
N ILE A 313 -12.44 -4.18 -22.84
CA ILE A 313 -11.74 -5.39 -22.43
C ILE A 313 -10.21 -5.26 -22.49
N GLY A 314 -9.71 -4.53 -23.49
CA GLY A 314 -8.27 -4.29 -23.70
C GLY A 314 -7.69 -3.11 -22.93
N ASP A 315 -8.54 -2.29 -22.31
CA ASP A 315 -8.07 -1.15 -21.51
C ASP A 315 -7.61 -1.62 -20.14
N ARG A 316 -6.49 -1.06 -19.67
CA ARG A 316 -5.92 -1.40 -18.36
C ARG A 316 -6.82 -0.95 -17.20
N GLY A 317 -7.62 0.06 -17.40
CA GLY A 317 -8.53 0.57 -16.38
C GLY A 317 -8.99 2.00 -16.66
N TRP A 318 -9.24 2.74 -15.60
CA TRP A 318 -9.67 4.13 -15.64
C TRP A 318 -8.89 5.00 -14.67
N TYR A 319 -8.87 6.31 -14.92
CA TYR A 319 -8.34 7.29 -13.99
C TYR A 319 -9.12 8.59 -14.03
N ILE A 320 -9.09 9.32 -12.92
CA ILE A 320 -9.72 10.62 -12.72
C ILE A 320 -8.66 11.58 -12.22
N ASN A 321 -8.42 12.67 -12.94
CA ASN A 321 -7.58 13.76 -12.48
C ASN A 321 -8.33 14.54 -11.39
N ILE A 322 -7.67 14.76 -10.28
CA ILE A 322 -8.21 15.56 -9.17
C ILE A 322 -7.68 16.99 -9.32
N ASP A 323 -8.61 17.93 -9.52
CA ASP A 323 -8.28 19.34 -9.65
C ASP A 323 -8.17 20.05 -8.28
N ASP A 324 -7.77 21.32 -8.29
CA ASP A 324 -7.74 22.24 -7.15
C ASP A 324 -6.83 21.81 -5.99
N GLN A 325 -5.73 21.14 -6.29
CA GLN A 325 -4.75 20.70 -5.29
C GLN A 325 -5.31 19.68 -4.29
N LYS A 326 -6.43 19.09 -4.61
CA LYS A 326 -7.01 18.02 -3.83
C LYS A 326 -6.06 16.81 -3.79
N LYS A 327 -6.10 16.09 -2.68
CA LYS A 327 -5.25 14.94 -2.40
C LYS A 327 -6.10 13.80 -1.90
N VAL A 328 -5.82 12.60 -2.37
CA VAL A 328 -6.33 11.38 -1.70
C VAL A 328 -5.50 11.23 -0.43
N VAL A 329 -6.16 11.18 0.72
CA VAL A 329 -5.49 11.25 2.03
C VAL A 329 -5.58 9.96 2.84
N ASN A 330 -6.22 8.95 2.29
CA ASN A 330 -6.28 7.62 2.88
C ASN A 330 -6.60 6.57 1.82
N GLU A 331 -6.55 5.29 2.20
CA GLU A 331 -6.86 4.20 1.30
C GLU A 331 -8.31 4.27 0.80
N PRO A 332 -8.57 3.94 -0.47
CA PRO A 332 -9.93 3.83 -0.99
C PRO A 332 -10.68 2.67 -0.33
N THR A 333 -12.00 2.66 -0.46
CA THR A 333 -12.84 1.58 0.07
C THR A 333 -13.84 1.15 -0.98
N LEU A 334 -13.73 -0.11 -1.40
CA LEU A 334 -14.68 -0.76 -2.30
C LEU A 334 -15.84 -1.35 -1.50
N THR A 335 -17.05 -0.93 -1.81
CA THR A 335 -18.27 -1.57 -1.31
C THR A 335 -19.40 -1.37 -2.32
N GLY A 336 -20.19 -2.41 -2.61
CA GLY A 336 -21.32 -2.32 -3.54
C GLY A 336 -20.95 -1.99 -4.97
N ASN A 337 -19.78 -2.38 -5.45
CA ASN A 337 -19.25 -1.96 -6.74
C ASN A 337 -19.06 -0.44 -6.88
N VAL A 338 -18.96 0.25 -5.75
CA VAL A 338 -18.60 1.67 -5.66
C VAL A 338 -17.30 1.79 -4.88
N VAL A 339 -16.39 2.59 -5.40
CA VAL A 339 -15.13 2.93 -4.72
C VAL A 339 -15.27 4.32 -4.12
N TYR A 340 -14.98 4.42 -2.83
CA TYR A 340 -15.04 5.66 -2.07
C TYR A 340 -13.63 6.12 -1.73
N TYR A 341 -13.29 7.36 -2.10
CA TYR A 341 -11.99 7.97 -1.85
C TYR A 341 -12.13 9.11 -0.84
N PRO A 342 -11.38 9.06 0.28
CA PRO A 342 -11.26 10.21 1.17
C PRO A 342 -10.32 11.25 0.53
N VAL A 343 -10.86 12.46 0.30
CA VAL A 343 -10.15 13.53 -0.41
C VAL A 343 -10.09 14.77 0.47
N PHE A 344 -8.92 15.41 0.48
CA PHE A 344 -8.67 16.67 1.18
C PHE A 344 -8.36 17.78 0.19
N LYS A 345 -8.94 18.95 0.42
CA LYS A 345 -8.67 20.18 -0.32
C LYS A 345 -8.08 21.22 0.64
N PRO A 346 -6.80 21.61 0.48
CA PRO A 346 -6.20 22.62 1.36
C PRO A 346 -6.83 23.99 1.18
N LEU A 347 -6.89 24.77 2.26
CA LEU A 347 -7.30 26.18 2.21
C LEU A 347 -6.12 27.05 1.81
N ARG A 348 -6.28 27.83 0.74
CA ARG A 348 -5.25 28.77 0.27
C ARG A 348 -4.98 29.82 1.34
N GLY A 349 -3.71 30.01 1.70
CA GLY A 349 -3.26 31.04 2.61
C GLY A 349 -3.41 30.70 4.09
N SER A 350 -3.89 29.54 4.46
CA SER A 350 -3.85 29.06 5.84
C SER A 350 -2.42 28.78 6.28
N LYS A 351 -2.11 29.17 7.53
CA LYS A 351 -0.84 28.87 8.18
C LYS A 351 -0.93 27.67 9.13
N SER A 352 -2.13 27.13 9.33
CA SER A 352 -2.35 26.02 10.22
C SER A 352 -2.26 24.69 9.45
N CYS A 353 -1.60 23.73 10.03
CA CYS A 353 -1.48 22.39 9.45
C CYS A 353 -2.86 21.70 9.47
N GLY A 354 -3.28 21.18 8.32
CA GLY A 354 -4.56 20.47 8.21
C GLY A 354 -5.80 21.35 7.99
N ASP A 355 -5.64 22.67 7.87
CA ASP A 355 -6.75 23.53 7.48
C ASP A 355 -7.17 23.24 6.04
N GLY A 356 -8.36 22.73 5.88
CA GLY A 356 -8.91 22.37 4.57
C GLY A 356 -10.29 21.76 4.66
N LYS A 357 -10.79 21.36 3.51
CA LYS A 357 -12.11 20.75 3.36
C LYS A 357 -11.97 19.25 3.08
N ALA A 358 -12.76 18.46 3.76
CA ALA A 358 -12.84 17.02 3.60
C ALA A 358 -13.99 16.62 2.68
N TYR A 359 -13.72 15.71 1.75
CA TYR A 359 -14.68 15.21 0.77
C TYR A 359 -14.64 13.68 0.68
N ILE A 360 -15.75 13.11 0.30
CA ILE A 360 -15.84 11.73 -0.16
C ILE A 360 -16.16 11.74 -1.65
N CYS A 361 -15.24 11.28 -2.48
CA CYS A 361 -15.49 11.05 -3.89
C CYS A 361 -15.89 9.60 -4.10
N SER A 362 -16.98 9.34 -4.79
CA SER A 362 -17.47 8.00 -5.07
C SER A 362 -17.60 7.75 -6.55
N VAL A 363 -17.11 6.60 -7.00
CA VAL A 363 -17.09 6.23 -8.41
C VAL A 363 -17.51 4.77 -8.61
N ASP A 364 -18.03 4.48 -9.79
CA ASP A 364 -18.30 3.10 -10.20
C ASP A 364 -16.98 2.34 -10.35
N ALA A 365 -16.88 1.16 -9.75
CA ALA A 365 -15.63 0.39 -9.71
C ALA A 365 -15.18 -0.07 -11.10
N ASP A 366 -16.10 -0.48 -11.96
CA ASP A 366 -15.78 -0.99 -13.29
C ASP A 366 -15.52 0.12 -14.32
N CYS A 367 -16.12 1.30 -14.12
CA CYS A 367 -16.12 2.37 -15.13
C CYS A 367 -15.42 3.66 -14.70
N GLY A 368 -15.25 3.90 -13.41
CA GLY A 368 -14.74 5.19 -12.93
C GLY A 368 -15.74 6.35 -13.10
N THR A 369 -16.99 6.07 -13.42
CA THR A 369 -18.04 7.08 -13.53
C THR A 369 -18.32 7.72 -12.18
N ASN A 370 -18.38 9.04 -12.13
CA ASN A 370 -18.63 9.77 -10.89
C ASN A 370 -20.07 9.55 -10.38
N LEU A 371 -20.16 9.02 -9.17
CA LEU A 371 -21.42 8.74 -8.49
C LEU A 371 -21.64 9.64 -7.24
N SER A 372 -20.75 10.57 -6.95
CA SER A 372 -20.76 11.34 -5.70
C SER A 372 -22.07 12.13 -5.50
N LYS A 373 -22.72 12.54 -6.57
CA LYS A 373 -24.02 13.21 -6.51
C LYS A 373 -25.12 12.34 -5.89
N LYS A 374 -24.98 11.02 -5.93
CA LYS A 374 -25.93 10.10 -5.29
C LYS A 374 -25.83 10.08 -3.75
N LEU A 375 -24.73 10.59 -3.19
CA LEU A 375 -24.59 10.77 -1.74
C LEU A 375 -25.37 11.99 -1.22
N GLY A 376 -25.88 12.82 -2.12
CA GLY A 376 -26.58 14.06 -1.75
C GLY A 376 -25.68 15.30 -1.76
N THR A 377 -26.18 16.38 -1.17
CA THR A 377 -25.46 17.65 -1.00
C THR A 377 -25.56 18.10 0.44
N ASN A 378 -24.45 18.60 0.98
CA ASN A 378 -24.41 19.18 2.33
C ASN A 378 -24.26 20.69 2.30
N GLU A 379 -24.67 21.34 3.39
CA GLU A 379 -24.41 22.76 3.64
C GLU A 379 -22.89 23.02 3.65
N GLY A 380 -22.46 24.09 2.97
CA GLY A 380 -21.05 24.46 2.84
C GLY A 380 -20.33 23.82 1.65
N ALA A 381 -21.01 22.97 0.85
CA ALA A 381 -20.49 22.51 -0.42
C ALA A 381 -20.33 23.67 -1.41
N GLU A 382 -19.25 23.65 -2.20
CA GLU A 382 -19.03 24.60 -3.28
C GLU A 382 -19.97 24.25 -4.46
N SER A 383 -20.45 25.25 -5.18
CA SER A 383 -21.47 25.07 -6.25
C SER A 383 -21.04 24.15 -7.40
N ASN A 384 -19.73 23.98 -7.58
CA ASN A 384 -19.14 23.16 -8.66
C ASN A 384 -18.42 21.91 -8.15
N GLU A 385 -18.68 21.51 -6.90
CA GLU A 385 -18.00 20.38 -6.31
C GLU A 385 -18.52 19.04 -6.88
N GLU A 386 -17.59 18.18 -7.30
CA GLU A 386 -17.89 16.88 -7.87
C GLU A 386 -17.93 15.75 -6.82
N CYS A 387 -17.45 16.02 -5.61
CA CYS A 387 -17.42 15.09 -4.49
C CYS A 387 -18.32 15.55 -3.35
N TYR A 388 -18.73 14.61 -2.51
CA TYR A 388 -19.57 14.90 -1.35
C TYR A 388 -18.77 15.60 -0.25
N TYR A 389 -19.17 16.81 0.12
CA TYR A 389 -18.53 17.58 1.20
C TYR A 389 -18.91 17.02 2.56
N VAL A 390 -17.92 16.79 3.42
CA VAL A 390 -18.10 16.16 4.74
C VAL A 390 -17.90 17.14 5.89
N GLY A 391 -16.99 18.10 5.72
CA GLY A 391 -16.64 19.05 6.77
C GLY A 391 -15.24 19.61 6.60
N SER A 392 -14.73 20.28 7.65
CA SER A 392 -13.36 20.78 7.69
C SER A 392 -12.42 19.73 8.31
N GLY A 393 -11.19 19.66 7.82
CA GLY A 393 -10.18 18.72 8.32
C GLY A 393 -9.86 17.56 7.37
N VAL A 394 -9.26 16.51 7.91
CA VAL A 394 -8.80 15.33 7.17
C VAL A 394 -9.63 14.12 7.56
N LEU A 395 -10.04 13.33 6.57
CA LEU A 395 -10.78 12.08 6.80
C LEU A 395 -9.83 10.92 7.07
N SER A 396 -10.24 10.07 7.99
CA SER A 396 -9.68 8.72 8.13
C SER A 396 -10.06 7.84 6.94
N LYS A 397 -9.59 6.60 6.95
CA LYS A 397 -10.14 5.54 6.07
C LYS A 397 -11.67 5.48 6.23
N ILE A 398 -12.35 5.34 5.09
CA ILE A 398 -13.79 5.11 5.05
C ILE A 398 -14.04 3.61 5.28
N VAL A 399 -14.95 3.28 6.18
CA VAL A 399 -15.33 1.89 6.46
C VAL A 399 -16.78 1.68 6.07
N GLY A 400 -17.02 0.77 5.13
CA GLY A 400 -18.37 0.34 4.77
C GLY A 400 -18.87 -0.77 5.70
N PHE A 401 -20.05 -0.58 6.29
CA PHE A 401 -20.72 -1.62 7.06
C PHE A 401 -22.22 -1.58 6.80
N GLY A 402 -22.78 -2.68 6.30
CA GLY A 402 -24.15 -2.74 5.86
C GLY A 402 -24.43 -1.72 4.75
N THR A 403 -25.40 -0.86 4.96
CA THR A 403 -25.77 0.23 4.04
C THR A 403 -25.16 1.57 4.43
N LYS A 404 -24.21 1.61 5.35
CA LYS A 404 -23.61 2.84 5.86
C LYS A 404 -22.10 2.88 5.62
N LEU A 405 -21.60 4.10 5.50
CA LEU A 405 -20.19 4.44 5.47
C LEU A 405 -19.85 5.20 6.74
N TYR A 406 -18.72 4.87 7.32
CA TYR A 406 -18.21 5.46 8.56
C TYR A 406 -16.81 6.02 8.31
N ALA A 407 -16.54 7.22 8.80
CA ALA A 407 -15.21 7.80 8.80
C ALA A 407 -15.05 8.74 10.00
N ASN A 408 -13.82 8.90 10.48
CA ASN A 408 -13.48 9.96 11.43
C ASN A 408 -13.01 11.21 10.67
N ILE A 409 -13.26 12.38 11.22
CA ILE A 409 -12.78 13.64 10.70
C ILE A 409 -11.98 14.38 11.78
N SER A 410 -10.83 14.95 11.39
CA SER A 410 -9.95 15.64 12.36
C SER A 410 -10.43 17.05 12.76
N GLY A 411 -11.45 17.59 12.08
CA GLY A 411 -12.03 18.91 12.31
C GLY A 411 -13.54 18.86 12.47
N GLU A 412 -14.23 19.95 12.12
CA GLU A 412 -15.68 20.02 12.27
C GLU A 412 -16.42 19.26 11.17
N SER A 413 -17.31 18.37 11.56
CA SER A 413 -18.25 17.70 10.67
C SER A 413 -19.44 18.61 10.32
N THR A 414 -19.96 18.48 9.11
CA THR A 414 -21.25 19.10 8.71
C THR A 414 -22.44 18.50 9.46
N ASN A 415 -22.27 17.34 10.07
CA ASN A 415 -23.30 16.69 10.87
C ASN A 415 -23.16 17.14 12.33
N LYS A 416 -23.86 18.21 12.68
CA LYS A 416 -23.75 18.91 13.98
C LYS A 416 -24.21 18.13 15.20
N ASP A 417 -24.81 16.95 15.01
CA ASP A 417 -25.45 16.21 16.12
C ASP A 417 -24.60 15.07 16.69
N LYS A 418 -23.39 14.85 16.17
CA LYS A 418 -22.56 13.70 16.61
C LYS A 418 -21.09 14.02 16.52
N ASP A 419 -20.40 13.54 17.54
CA ASP A 419 -18.96 13.45 17.68
C ASP A 419 -18.23 13.22 16.34
N ASP A 420 -16.93 13.31 16.30
CA ASP A 420 -16.02 13.27 15.14
C ASP A 420 -16.23 12.13 14.12
N ILE A 421 -17.30 11.34 14.25
CA ILE A 421 -17.67 10.25 13.38
C ILE A 421 -18.70 10.69 12.34
N VAL A 422 -18.30 10.67 11.10
CA VAL A 422 -19.16 10.88 9.94
C VAL A 422 -19.89 9.58 9.61
N VAL A 423 -21.20 9.63 9.49
CA VAL A 423 -22.04 8.49 9.07
C VAL A 423 -22.92 8.93 7.91
N ILE A 424 -22.74 8.29 6.76
CA ILE A 424 -23.55 8.55 5.55
C ILE A 424 -24.09 7.24 4.96
N ASP A 425 -25.14 7.34 4.17
CA ASP A 425 -25.66 6.20 3.44
C ASP A 425 -24.71 5.81 2.30
N ALA A 426 -24.38 4.53 2.20
CA ALA A 426 -23.67 4.01 1.04
C ALA A 426 -24.58 4.06 -0.19
N ILE A 427 -23.98 4.26 -1.37
CA ILE A 427 -24.73 4.25 -2.62
C ILE A 427 -25.27 2.84 -2.87
N ASP A 428 -26.58 2.72 -2.94
CA ASP A 428 -27.24 1.49 -3.38
C ASP A 428 -27.23 1.41 -4.91
N ASN A 429 -26.45 0.50 -5.43
CA ASN A 429 -26.39 0.21 -6.86
C ASN A 429 -27.30 -0.98 -7.26
N GLY A 430 -28.16 -1.45 -6.36
CA GLY A 430 -29.01 -2.62 -6.56
C GLY A 430 -28.25 -3.94 -6.69
N LEU A 431 -26.97 -3.93 -6.39
CA LEU A 431 -26.10 -5.10 -6.41
C LEU A 431 -25.98 -5.66 -5.00
N ILE A 432 -26.35 -6.92 -4.83
CA ILE A 432 -26.14 -7.62 -3.56
C ILE A 432 -24.64 -7.73 -3.32
N ASN A 433 -24.17 -7.04 -2.30
CA ASN A 433 -22.78 -7.09 -1.88
C ASN A 433 -22.48 -8.44 -1.22
N TYR A 434 -21.97 -9.35 -1.99
CA TYR A 434 -21.06 -10.31 -1.39
C TYR A 434 -19.75 -9.55 -1.18
N ARG A 435 -19.43 -9.23 0.07
CA ARG A 435 -18.14 -8.64 0.42
C ARG A 435 -17.05 -9.62 -0.01
N THR A 436 -16.44 -9.35 -1.14
CA THR A 436 -15.27 -10.10 -1.63
C THR A 436 -13.99 -9.65 -0.92
N SER A 437 -14.09 -9.05 0.27
CA SER A 437 -12.91 -8.93 1.11
C SER A 437 -12.58 -10.33 1.59
N TRP A 438 -11.51 -10.86 1.12
CA TRP A 438 -10.89 -12.11 1.57
C TRP A 438 -10.35 -12.01 3.01
N ARG A 439 -11.06 -11.32 3.87
CA ARG A 439 -10.87 -11.41 5.31
C ARG A 439 -11.65 -12.62 5.74
N GLU A 440 -10.94 -13.70 5.96
CA GLU A 440 -11.49 -14.84 6.67
C GLU A 440 -12.10 -14.34 7.98
N ASN A 441 -13.39 -14.62 8.17
CA ASN A 441 -13.97 -14.56 9.48
C ASN A 441 -13.45 -15.79 10.23
N TYR A 442 -12.52 -15.59 11.15
CA TYR A 442 -12.21 -16.56 12.18
C TYR A 442 -13.31 -16.53 13.24
#